data_cb05f65aaf8973f20f91d9a986da8f14
#
_entry.id   cb05f65aaf8973f20f91d9a986da8f14
#
_cell.length_a   1.000
_cell.length_b   1.000
_cell.length_c   1.000
_cell.angle_alpha   90.00
_cell.angle_beta   90.00
_cell.angle_gamma   90.00
#
_symmetry.space_group_name_H-M   'P 1'
#
loop_
_entity.id
_entity.type
_entity.pdbx_description
1 polymer ?
#
loop_
_entity_poly.entity_id
_entity_poly.type
_entity_poly.pdbx_seq_one_letter_code
_entity_poly.pdbx_strand_id
1 'polypeptide(L)'
;MEIFTYNDFFAYDEILNKTQINNINEKSIKYIYEEKQNKINNKHDKTFRKILDNKKEFKKFLNRILKLEHEINEKNIEKYNSSFVGEDFKNQEADIIYKIKGEEIFILVEHQTKIDYKMPLRILKYEMEIIRSRIIKNINNKIVYPIIIPIVLYTGEKKWDASINFEVKNSELAKYRGIKEVRYNLIDINEYSEKDLLKEKNILSKIMVIEKSKTIEELKNNVEKIVQEVCISNNEYDNEQKKLLINILEYTLNNIIDKDKIEEYKLKLEGEKNMLAVFDMVEREKRNRYINGVKEGIAKGTKDGIIEGKKEGKKEGKKEGIKMIAQKMIEMNIDKDIIIKATGLNAEEIEKLK
;
A
#
# COMPACT_ATOMS: atom_id res chain seq x y z
N MET A 1 -11.09 17.93 13.54
CA MET A 1 -9.98 17.92 12.55
C MET A 1 -9.55 16.46 12.48
N GLU A 2 -10.12 15.71 11.52
CA GLU A 2 -9.76 14.30 11.34
C GLU A 2 -8.33 14.25 10.82
N ILE A 3 -7.50 13.49 11.52
CA ILE A 3 -6.08 13.30 11.17
C ILE A 3 -6.07 12.33 9.98
N PHE A 4 -5.72 12.84 8.80
CA PHE A 4 -5.50 12.01 7.62
C PHE A 4 -4.30 11.09 7.88
N THR A 5 -4.53 9.80 7.79
CA THR A 5 -3.51 8.77 7.95
C THR A 5 -2.83 8.46 6.62
N TYR A 6 -1.70 7.77 6.67
CA TYR A 6 -1.00 7.22 5.50
C TYR A 6 -1.94 6.42 4.56
N ASN A 7 -2.89 5.69 5.12
CA ASN A 7 -3.88 4.93 4.37
C ASN A 7 -4.93 5.82 3.67
N ASP A 8 -5.26 6.96 4.28
CA ASP A 8 -6.23 7.91 3.72
C ASP A 8 -5.65 8.67 2.52
N PHE A 9 -4.33 8.89 2.49
CA PHE A 9 -3.68 9.60 1.41
C PHE A 9 -3.70 8.83 0.08
N PHE A 10 -3.48 7.52 0.08
CA PHE A 10 -3.61 6.70 -1.14
C PHE A 10 -5.01 6.72 -1.73
N ALA A 11 -6.02 6.80 -0.86
CA ALA A 11 -7.40 6.93 -1.29
C ALA A 11 -7.69 8.31 -1.90
N TYR A 12 -7.06 9.37 -1.36
CA TYR A 12 -7.35 10.76 -1.73
C TYR A 12 -6.75 11.17 -3.09
N ASP A 13 -5.50 10.80 -3.35
CA ASP A 13 -4.78 11.21 -4.58
C ASP A 13 -5.38 10.58 -5.86
N GLU A 14 -5.89 9.36 -5.76
CA GLU A 14 -6.55 8.69 -6.90
C GLU A 14 -8.01 9.14 -7.09
N ILE A 15 -8.67 9.65 -6.03
CA ILE A 15 -10.00 10.26 -6.10
C ILE A 15 -9.92 11.63 -6.80
N LEU A 16 -8.93 12.46 -6.47
CA LEU A 16 -8.72 13.77 -7.12
C LEU A 16 -8.44 13.65 -8.61
N ASN A 17 -7.70 12.63 -9.03
CA ASN A 17 -7.42 12.39 -10.45
C ASN A 17 -8.60 11.83 -11.25
N LYS A 18 -9.67 11.34 -10.60
CA LYS A 18 -10.89 10.83 -11.24
C LYS A 18 -12.12 11.73 -11.13
N THR A 19 -12.05 12.83 -10.38
CA THR A 19 -13.19 13.74 -10.13
C THR A 19 -13.52 14.67 -11.29
N GLN A 20 -13.20 14.34 -12.52
CA GLN A 20 -13.80 15.00 -13.69
C GLN A 20 -15.21 14.48 -14.06
N ILE A 21 -15.83 13.68 -13.21
CA ILE A 21 -17.19 13.16 -13.45
C ILE A 21 -18.14 13.71 -12.38
N ASN A 22 -18.80 14.80 -12.70
CA ASN A 22 -19.96 15.32 -11.99
C ASN A 22 -21.09 14.29 -12.02
N ASN A 23 -21.30 13.50 -10.97
CA ASN A 23 -22.50 12.71 -10.60
C ASN A 23 -22.18 11.37 -9.95
N ILE A 24 -21.22 11.31 -9.00
CA ILE A 24 -21.01 10.10 -8.20
C ILE A 24 -21.83 10.25 -6.90
N ASN A 25 -22.78 9.35 -6.65
CA ASN A 25 -23.56 9.36 -5.41
C ASN A 25 -22.72 8.83 -4.23
N GLU A 26 -23.11 9.17 -2.98
CA GLU A 26 -22.39 8.78 -1.76
C GLU A 26 -22.11 7.27 -1.64
N LYS A 27 -23.02 6.42 -2.14
CA LYS A 27 -22.83 4.96 -2.14
C LYS A 27 -21.69 4.51 -3.05
N SER A 28 -21.54 5.16 -4.20
CA SER A 28 -20.43 4.87 -5.13
C SER A 28 -19.08 5.34 -4.56
N ILE A 29 -19.05 6.49 -3.87
CA ILE A 29 -17.85 6.98 -3.19
C ILE A 29 -17.45 6.01 -2.07
N LYS A 30 -18.41 5.57 -1.26
CA LYS A 30 -18.17 4.60 -0.18
C LYS A 30 -17.66 3.26 -0.73
N TYR A 31 -18.24 2.75 -1.81
CA TYR A 31 -17.78 1.52 -2.47
C TYR A 31 -16.35 1.64 -3.00
N ILE A 32 -16.02 2.74 -3.68
CA ILE A 32 -14.67 3.02 -4.18
C ILE A 32 -13.68 3.12 -3.02
N TYR A 33 -14.05 3.78 -1.92
CA TYR A 33 -13.22 3.88 -0.72
C TYR A 33 -12.97 2.50 -0.09
N GLU A 34 -14.00 1.69 0.09
CA GLU A 34 -13.88 0.32 0.63
C GLU A 34 -13.02 -0.58 -0.26
N GLU A 35 -13.18 -0.51 -1.58
CA GLU A 35 -12.35 -1.27 -2.52
C GLU A 35 -10.88 -0.87 -2.44
N LYS A 36 -10.59 0.43 -2.30
CA LYS A 36 -9.23 0.94 -2.14
C LYS A 36 -8.62 0.53 -0.81
N GLN A 37 -9.35 0.65 0.28
CA GLN A 37 -8.90 0.19 1.60
C GLN A 37 -8.56 -1.30 1.57
N ASN A 38 -9.35 -2.13 0.89
CA ASN A 38 -9.06 -3.55 0.71
C ASN A 38 -7.79 -3.79 -0.12
N LYS A 39 -7.53 -2.99 -1.16
CA LYS A 39 -6.30 -3.08 -1.96
C LYS A 39 -5.05 -2.70 -1.14
N ILE A 40 -5.16 -1.68 -0.28
CA ILE A 40 -4.08 -1.25 0.63
C ILE A 40 -3.81 -2.34 1.66
N ASN A 41 -4.83 -2.81 2.36
CA ASN A 41 -4.69 -3.89 3.34
C ASN A 41 -4.03 -5.13 2.71
N ASN A 42 -4.40 -5.51 1.48
CA ASN A 42 -3.77 -6.59 0.74
C ASN A 42 -2.28 -6.34 0.45
N LYS A 43 -1.84 -5.08 0.28
CA LYS A 43 -0.41 -4.76 0.09
C LYS A 43 0.36 -4.97 1.39
N HIS A 44 -0.17 -4.50 2.52
CA HIS A 44 0.45 -4.68 3.83
C HIS A 44 0.58 -6.17 4.16
N ASP A 45 -0.48 -6.95 4.04
CA ASP A 45 -0.44 -8.40 4.26
C ASP A 45 0.62 -9.10 3.40
N LYS A 46 0.67 -8.78 2.10
CA LYS A 46 1.68 -9.35 1.19
C LYS A 46 3.10 -8.98 1.59
N THR A 47 3.31 -7.75 2.06
CA THR A 47 4.61 -7.27 2.52
C THR A 47 5.07 -8.06 3.74
N PHE A 48 4.25 -8.14 4.77
CA PHE A 48 4.58 -8.90 5.99
C PHE A 48 4.75 -10.38 5.72
N ARG A 49 3.88 -11.00 4.93
CA ARG A 49 4.06 -12.40 4.48
C ARG A 49 5.41 -12.60 3.77
N LYS A 50 5.80 -11.67 2.88
CA LYS A 50 7.08 -11.76 2.16
C LYS A 50 8.30 -11.67 3.07
N ILE A 51 8.24 -10.79 4.08
CA ILE A 51 9.31 -10.66 5.08
C ILE A 51 9.40 -11.92 5.94
N LEU A 52 8.26 -12.37 6.45
CA LEU A 52 8.19 -13.55 7.32
C LEU A 52 8.45 -14.86 6.56
N ASP A 53 8.30 -14.88 5.23
CA ASP A 53 8.71 -16.01 4.37
C ASP A 53 10.24 -16.13 4.24
N ASN A 54 10.99 -15.08 4.52
CA ASN A 54 12.43 -15.14 4.59
C ASN A 54 12.86 -15.74 5.92
N LYS A 55 13.48 -16.93 5.88
CA LYS A 55 13.86 -17.68 7.08
C LYS A 55 14.80 -16.94 8.03
N LYS A 56 15.71 -16.11 7.47
CA LYS A 56 16.64 -15.31 8.28
C LYS A 56 15.90 -14.23 9.05
N GLU A 57 14.97 -13.50 8.37
CA GLU A 57 14.12 -12.52 9.02
C GLU A 57 13.20 -13.16 10.04
N PHE A 58 12.60 -14.29 9.69
CA PHE A 58 11.75 -15.05 10.61
C PHE A 58 12.53 -15.54 11.85
N LYS A 59 13.75 -16.06 11.68
CA LYS A 59 14.63 -16.41 12.80
C LYS A 59 14.87 -15.23 13.73
N LYS A 60 15.27 -14.06 13.17
CA LYS A 60 15.54 -12.85 13.95
C LYS A 60 14.28 -12.40 14.72
N PHE A 61 13.12 -12.46 14.06
CA PHE A 61 11.83 -12.16 14.65
C PHE A 61 11.51 -13.08 15.83
N LEU A 62 11.65 -14.40 15.66
CA LEU A 62 11.37 -15.38 16.70
C LEU A 62 12.26 -15.22 17.92
N ASN A 63 13.57 -15.13 17.73
CA ASN A 63 14.52 -15.02 18.82
C ASN A 63 14.27 -13.77 19.68
N ARG A 64 13.81 -12.69 19.04
CA ARG A 64 13.39 -11.48 19.76
C ARG A 64 12.16 -11.69 20.64
N ILE A 65 11.16 -12.42 20.13
CA ILE A 65 9.87 -12.59 20.80
C ILE A 65 9.92 -13.66 21.87
N LEU A 66 10.48 -14.81 21.52
CA LEU A 66 10.44 -15.97 22.40
C LEU A 66 11.50 -15.89 23.51
N LYS A 67 12.51 -15.02 23.37
CA LYS A 67 13.62 -14.85 24.33
C LYS A 67 14.16 -16.21 24.80
N LEU A 68 14.36 -17.11 23.84
CA LEU A 68 14.82 -18.46 24.11
C LEU A 68 16.24 -18.46 24.69
N GLU A 69 16.56 -19.36 25.59
CA GLU A 69 17.93 -19.55 26.11
C GLU A 69 18.91 -19.92 25.00
N HIS A 70 18.44 -20.65 23.98
CA HIS A 70 19.19 -21.02 22.78
C HIS A 70 18.47 -20.53 21.54
N GLU A 71 19.21 -19.84 20.68
CA GLU A 71 18.65 -19.36 19.40
C GLU A 71 18.23 -20.51 18.49
N ILE A 72 17.07 -20.38 17.86
CA ILE A 72 16.62 -21.30 16.81
C ILE A 72 17.55 -21.17 15.61
N ASN A 73 18.07 -22.30 15.10
CA ASN A 73 18.88 -22.29 13.90
C ASN A 73 17.97 -22.20 12.66
N GLU A 74 18.31 -21.33 11.71
CA GLU A 74 17.56 -21.18 10.46
C GLU A 74 17.36 -22.49 9.69
N LYS A 75 18.36 -23.39 9.72
CA LYS A 75 18.29 -24.71 9.07
C LYS A 75 17.22 -25.62 9.66
N ASN A 76 16.79 -25.34 10.90
CA ASN A 76 15.77 -26.10 11.60
C ASN A 76 14.36 -25.53 11.38
N ILE A 77 14.21 -24.43 10.64
CA ILE A 77 12.92 -23.81 10.34
C ILE A 77 12.42 -24.35 9.00
N GLU A 78 11.28 -25.01 9.00
CA GLU A 78 10.61 -25.54 7.80
C GLU A 78 9.23 -24.89 7.65
N LYS A 79 8.92 -24.38 6.45
CA LYS A 79 7.58 -23.87 6.15
C LYS A 79 6.59 -25.02 6.15
N TYR A 80 5.50 -24.85 6.85
CA TYR A 80 4.40 -25.81 6.92
C TYR A 80 3.21 -25.29 6.09
N ASN A 81 2.36 -26.20 5.62
CA ASN A 81 1.16 -25.81 4.89
C ASN A 81 0.20 -25.04 5.81
N SER A 82 -0.17 -23.84 5.39
CA SER A 82 -1.07 -22.95 6.13
C SER A 82 -2.53 -23.02 5.66
N SER A 83 -2.80 -23.79 4.61
CA SER A 83 -4.16 -23.94 4.06
C SER A 83 -4.86 -25.13 4.67
N PHE A 84 -6.00 -24.89 5.28
CA PHE A 84 -6.87 -25.90 5.88
C PHE A 84 -8.23 -25.87 5.19
N VAL A 85 -8.79 -27.05 4.93
CA VAL A 85 -10.16 -27.18 4.45
C VAL A 85 -11.05 -27.50 5.64
N GLY A 86 -11.89 -26.56 6.06
CA GLY A 86 -12.84 -26.75 7.14
C GLY A 86 -13.97 -27.72 6.74
N GLU A 87 -14.73 -28.20 7.71
CA GLU A 87 -15.88 -29.09 7.48
C GLU A 87 -16.99 -28.43 6.63
N ASP A 88 -17.01 -27.10 6.59
CA ASP A 88 -17.90 -26.30 5.76
C ASP A 88 -17.38 -26.08 4.32
N PHE A 89 -16.35 -26.80 3.91
CA PHE A 89 -15.63 -26.66 2.63
C PHE A 89 -15.08 -25.27 2.37
N LYS A 90 -15.02 -24.39 3.36
CA LYS A 90 -14.36 -23.09 3.25
C LYS A 90 -12.89 -23.23 3.53
N ASN A 91 -12.10 -22.70 2.61
CA ASN A 91 -10.67 -22.60 2.82
C ASN A 91 -10.41 -21.66 4.01
N GLN A 92 -9.76 -22.16 5.03
CA GLN A 92 -9.21 -21.39 6.12
C GLN A 92 -7.70 -21.37 5.93
N GLU A 93 -7.14 -20.19 5.85
CA GLU A 93 -5.72 -20.01 5.61
C GLU A 93 -5.14 -19.14 6.71
N ALA A 94 -4.17 -19.71 7.42
CA ALA A 94 -3.32 -18.94 8.32
C ALA A 94 -2.26 -18.21 7.50
N ASP A 95 -1.79 -17.06 7.97
CA ASP A 95 -0.82 -16.29 7.21
C ASP A 95 0.48 -17.06 7.01
N ILE A 96 1.08 -17.55 8.08
CA ILE A 96 2.30 -18.36 8.01
C ILE A 96 2.33 -19.38 9.13
N ILE A 97 2.74 -20.61 8.79
CA ILE A 97 3.06 -21.65 9.74
C ILE A 97 4.45 -22.19 9.45
N TYR A 98 5.27 -22.25 10.50
CA TYR A 98 6.57 -22.91 10.47
C TYR A 98 6.62 -24.05 11.48
N LYS A 99 7.35 -25.10 11.11
CA LYS A 99 7.69 -26.22 11.98
C LYS A 99 9.18 -26.17 12.33
N ILE A 100 9.52 -26.46 13.56
CA ILE A 100 10.90 -26.69 13.98
C ILE A 100 11.29 -28.14 13.65
N LYS A 101 12.29 -28.31 12.79
CA LYS A 101 12.77 -29.61 12.33
C LYS A 101 13.29 -30.45 13.46
N GLY A 102 12.86 -31.71 13.51
CA GLY A 102 13.24 -32.65 14.59
C GLY A 102 12.38 -32.51 15.83
N GLU A 103 11.52 -31.49 15.91
CA GLU A 103 10.60 -31.23 17.01
C GLU A 103 9.15 -31.18 16.52
N GLU A 104 8.20 -31.52 17.36
CA GLU A 104 6.78 -31.30 17.06
C GLU A 104 6.33 -29.91 17.59
N ILE A 105 7.08 -28.87 17.20
CA ILE A 105 6.82 -27.49 17.57
C ILE A 105 6.43 -26.73 16.30
N PHE A 106 5.27 -26.07 16.35
CA PHE A 106 4.73 -25.26 15.28
C PHE A 106 4.63 -23.81 15.74
N ILE A 107 4.99 -22.90 14.86
CA ILE A 107 4.89 -21.47 15.09
C ILE A 107 3.88 -20.93 14.08
N LEU A 108 2.76 -20.48 14.59
CA LEU A 108 1.66 -19.88 13.82
C LEU A 108 1.77 -18.37 13.92
N VAL A 109 1.88 -17.66 12.81
CA VAL A 109 1.90 -16.20 12.78
C VAL A 109 0.71 -15.70 11.98
N GLU A 110 -0.08 -14.81 12.56
CA GLU A 110 -1.16 -14.06 11.94
C GLU A 110 -0.81 -12.57 11.91
N HIS A 111 -0.95 -11.93 10.76
CA HIS A 111 -0.80 -10.49 10.61
C HIS A 111 -2.18 -9.81 10.59
N GLN A 112 -2.34 -8.74 11.36
CA GLN A 112 -3.58 -8.00 11.45
C GLN A 112 -3.33 -6.49 11.34
N THR A 113 -4.10 -5.81 10.50
CA THR A 113 -4.13 -4.35 10.38
C THR A 113 -5.33 -3.73 11.11
N LYS A 114 -6.30 -4.56 11.50
CA LYS A 114 -7.49 -4.17 12.27
C LYS A 114 -7.67 -5.09 13.45
N ILE A 115 -8.27 -4.57 14.52
CA ILE A 115 -8.55 -5.37 15.71
C ILE A 115 -9.60 -6.43 15.36
N ASP A 116 -9.26 -7.70 15.60
CA ASP A 116 -10.18 -8.83 15.46
C ASP A 116 -10.55 -9.38 16.82
N TYR A 117 -11.74 -9.02 17.32
CA TYR A 117 -12.26 -9.51 18.61
C TYR A 117 -12.53 -11.03 18.64
N LYS A 118 -12.52 -11.68 17.46
CA LYS A 118 -12.66 -13.15 17.34
C LYS A 118 -11.31 -13.85 17.23
N MET A 119 -10.21 -13.12 17.36
CA MET A 119 -8.85 -13.67 17.24
C MET A 119 -8.60 -14.88 18.12
N PRO A 120 -9.01 -14.93 19.42
CA PRO A 120 -8.81 -16.12 20.24
C PRO A 120 -9.51 -17.36 19.66
N LEU A 121 -10.70 -17.21 19.10
CA LEU A 121 -11.43 -18.31 18.46
C LEU A 121 -10.77 -18.74 17.14
N ARG A 122 -10.23 -17.79 16.40
CA ARG A 122 -9.54 -18.05 15.13
C ARG A 122 -8.24 -18.81 15.36
N ILE A 123 -7.46 -18.40 16.35
CA ILE A 123 -6.24 -19.11 16.79
C ILE A 123 -6.58 -20.53 17.25
N LEU A 124 -7.60 -20.69 18.09
CA LEU A 124 -8.04 -22.03 18.54
C LEU A 124 -8.38 -22.96 17.36
N LYS A 125 -9.07 -22.46 16.34
CA LYS A 125 -9.38 -23.25 15.12
C LYS A 125 -8.10 -23.73 14.43
N TYR A 126 -7.14 -22.83 14.21
CA TYR A 126 -5.88 -23.20 13.57
C TYR A 126 -5.07 -24.22 14.41
N GLU A 127 -5.03 -24.02 15.72
CA GLU A 127 -4.39 -24.97 16.62
C GLU A 127 -5.02 -26.37 16.52
N MET A 128 -6.35 -26.43 16.51
CA MET A 128 -7.09 -27.69 16.36
C MET A 128 -6.80 -28.39 15.03
N GLU A 129 -6.70 -27.64 13.92
CA GLU A 129 -6.35 -28.22 12.63
C GLU A 129 -4.90 -28.73 12.59
N ILE A 130 -3.95 -28.02 13.19
CA ILE A 130 -2.56 -28.50 13.33
C ILE A 130 -2.53 -29.77 14.17
N ILE A 131 -3.19 -29.80 15.33
CA ILE A 131 -3.27 -30.96 16.20
C ILE A 131 -3.87 -32.14 15.44
N ARG A 132 -5.02 -31.96 14.76
CA ARG A 132 -5.69 -33.01 14.01
C ARG A 132 -4.79 -33.62 12.93
N SER A 133 -4.01 -32.78 12.23
CA SER A 133 -3.11 -33.22 11.18
C SER A 133 -1.83 -33.89 11.67
N ARG A 134 -1.52 -33.74 12.96
CA ARG A 134 -0.22 -34.12 13.55
C ARG A 134 -0.26 -35.00 14.79
N ILE A 135 -1.38 -35.66 15.04
CA ILE A 135 -1.41 -36.66 16.10
C ILE A 135 -0.48 -37.83 15.75
N ILE A 136 0.61 -37.95 16.49
CA ILE A 136 1.59 -39.01 16.28
C ILE A 136 1.43 -40.07 17.41
N LYS A 137 1.29 -41.33 16.98
CA LYS A 137 1.46 -42.46 17.92
C LYS A 137 2.94 -42.77 18.04
N ASN A 138 3.50 -42.62 19.26
CA ASN A 138 4.88 -43.02 19.50
C ASN A 138 5.00 -44.58 19.65
N ILE A 139 6.23 -45.05 19.72
CA ILE A 139 6.57 -46.50 19.83
C ILE A 139 5.83 -47.21 21.01
N ASN A 140 5.44 -46.46 22.05
CA ASN A 140 4.75 -46.98 23.24
C ASN A 140 3.22 -46.75 23.18
N ASN A 141 2.64 -46.48 22.00
CA ASN A 141 1.22 -46.14 21.81
C ASN A 141 0.72 -44.92 22.59
N LYS A 142 1.61 -44.07 23.08
CA LYS A 142 1.23 -42.81 23.68
C LYS A 142 0.99 -41.78 22.57
N ILE A 143 -0.06 -41.00 22.72
CA ILE A 143 -0.34 -39.88 21.80
C ILE A 143 0.55 -38.73 22.25
N VAL A 144 1.34 -38.20 21.29
CA VAL A 144 2.13 -36.98 21.45
C VAL A 144 1.43 -35.87 20.66
N TYR A 145 1.08 -34.79 21.36
CA TYR A 145 0.50 -33.60 20.76
C TYR A 145 1.59 -32.61 20.37
N PRO A 146 1.45 -31.91 19.24
CA PRO A 146 2.37 -30.85 18.88
C PRO A 146 2.27 -29.67 19.86
N ILE A 147 3.39 -28.99 20.06
CA ILE A 147 3.43 -27.69 20.74
C ILE A 147 3.16 -26.64 19.67
N ILE A 148 2.20 -25.76 19.93
CA ILE A 148 1.88 -24.65 19.00
C ILE A 148 2.13 -23.35 19.72
N ILE A 149 2.88 -22.45 19.06
CA ILE A 149 3.20 -21.11 19.54
C ILE A 149 2.50 -20.12 18.62
N PRO A 150 1.30 -19.66 18.98
CA PRO A 150 0.59 -18.68 18.17
C PRO A 150 1.09 -17.26 18.46
N ILE A 151 1.30 -16.50 17.40
CA ILE A 151 1.77 -15.12 17.41
C ILE A 151 0.82 -14.29 16.56
N VAL A 152 0.34 -13.18 17.08
CA VAL A 152 -0.42 -12.18 16.34
C VAL A 152 0.43 -10.93 16.21
N LEU A 153 0.81 -10.58 14.98
CA LEU A 153 1.50 -9.35 14.64
C LEU A 153 0.45 -8.31 14.25
N TYR A 154 0.28 -7.29 15.07
CA TYR A 154 -0.69 -6.24 14.83
C TYR A 154 0.00 -4.94 14.44
N THR A 155 -0.39 -4.39 13.29
CA THR A 155 0.18 -3.16 12.71
C THR A 155 -0.87 -2.06 12.53
N GLY A 156 -2.06 -2.19 13.15
CA GLY A 156 -3.10 -1.17 13.08
C GLY A 156 -2.80 0.06 13.93
N GLU A 157 -3.52 1.14 13.66
CA GLU A 157 -3.29 2.45 14.30
C GLU A 157 -3.69 2.51 15.77
N LYS A 158 -4.78 1.83 16.13
CA LYS A 158 -5.30 1.83 17.50
C LYS A 158 -4.59 0.75 18.30
N LYS A 159 -4.31 1.03 19.58
CA LYS A 159 -3.81 0.00 20.48
C LYS A 159 -4.76 -1.21 20.48
N TRP A 160 -4.19 -2.42 20.45
CA TRP A 160 -4.97 -3.65 20.53
C TRP A 160 -5.69 -3.77 21.87
N ASP A 161 -7.00 -3.94 21.82
CA ASP A 161 -7.89 -4.05 23.00
C ASP A 161 -8.72 -5.36 23.02
N ALA A 162 -8.56 -6.22 22.00
CA ALA A 162 -9.18 -7.54 22.02
C ALA A 162 -8.51 -8.46 23.04
N SER A 163 -9.27 -9.40 23.60
CA SER A 163 -8.73 -10.41 24.52
C SER A 163 -7.64 -11.25 23.82
N ILE A 164 -6.54 -11.47 24.53
CA ILE A 164 -5.47 -12.40 24.09
C ILE A 164 -5.75 -13.85 24.48
N ASN A 165 -6.80 -14.08 25.23
CA ASN A 165 -7.20 -15.39 25.73
C ASN A 165 -8.61 -15.73 25.24
N PHE A 166 -8.87 -17.03 25.05
CA PHE A 166 -10.23 -17.50 24.85
C PHE A 166 -10.94 -17.63 26.21
N GLU A 167 -11.64 -16.59 26.61
CA GLU A 167 -12.35 -16.53 27.88
C GLU A 167 -13.80 -17.00 27.76
N VAL A 168 -14.23 -17.83 28.68
CA VAL A 168 -15.63 -18.15 28.91
C VAL A 168 -16.12 -17.31 30.08
N LYS A 169 -16.93 -16.28 29.79
CA LYS A 169 -17.45 -15.40 30.83
C LYS A 169 -18.34 -16.14 31.84
N ASN A 170 -17.95 -15.99 33.10
CA ASN A 170 -18.78 -16.02 34.31
C ASN A 170 -20.03 -16.93 34.35
N SER A 171 -19.85 -18.23 34.14
CA SER A 171 -20.82 -19.16 34.71
C SER A 171 -20.10 -19.96 35.77
N GLU A 172 -20.75 -20.26 36.89
CA GLU A 172 -20.22 -21.18 37.90
C GLU A 172 -19.81 -22.52 37.29
N LEU A 173 -20.40 -22.88 36.16
CA LEU A 173 -20.10 -24.07 35.36
C LEU A 173 -18.79 -23.96 34.58
N ALA A 174 -18.20 -22.77 34.40
CA ALA A 174 -16.90 -22.62 33.71
C ALA A 174 -15.77 -23.36 34.42
N LYS A 175 -15.85 -23.51 35.75
CA LYS A 175 -14.91 -24.31 36.57
C LYS A 175 -14.86 -25.80 36.19
N TYR A 176 -15.93 -26.32 35.56
CA TYR A 176 -16.00 -27.71 35.11
C TYR A 176 -15.51 -27.95 33.69
N ARG A 177 -15.16 -26.88 32.98
CA ARG A 177 -14.91 -26.96 31.54
C ARG A 177 -13.64 -27.73 31.16
N GLY A 178 -12.65 -27.82 32.03
CA GLY A 178 -11.42 -28.59 31.77
C GLY A 178 -10.60 -28.18 30.54
N ILE A 179 -10.96 -27.08 29.86
CA ILE A 179 -10.24 -26.59 28.70
C ILE A 179 -9.10 -25.72 29.20
N LYS A 180 -7.87 -26.05 28.78
CA LYS A 180 -6.72 -25.18 28.97
C LYS A 180 -6.94 -23.86 28.25
N GLU A 181 -6.44 -22.81 28.85
CA GLU A 181 -6.44 -21.45 28.30
C GLU A 181 -5.74 -21.44 26.94
N VAL A 182 -6.46 -21.05 25.88
CA VAL A 182 -5.86 -20.78 24.58
C VAL A 182 -5.43 -19.34 24.56
N ARG A 183 -4.13 -19.13 24.46
CA ARG A 183 -3.52 -17.80 24.49
C ARG A 183 -2.59 -17.63 23.31
N TYR A 184 -2.62 -16.45 22.68
CA TYR A 184 -1.63 -16.07 21.68
C TYR A 184 -0.67 -14.98 22.20
N ASN A 185 0.52 -14.92 21.59
CA ASN A 185 1.48 -13.87 21.86
C ASN A 185 1.17 -12.68 20.95
N LEU A 186 0.78 -11.55 21.53
CA LEU A 186 0.50 -10.32 20.79
C LEU A 186 1.78 -9.51 20.63
N ILE A 187 2.00 -9.03 19.39
CA ILE A 187 3.02 -8.05 19.04
C ILE A 187 2.28 -6.87 18.45
N ASP A 188 1.95 -5.91 19.29
CA ASP A 188 1.36 -4.65 18.87
C ASP A 188 2.49 -3.65 18.59
N ILE A 189 2.62 -3.19 17.31
CA ILE A 189 3.66 -2.22 16.94
C ILE A 189 3.57 -0.92 17.72
N ASN A 190 2.39 -0.58 18.25
CA ASN A 190 2.19 0.62 19.05
C ASN A 190 2.92 0.58 20.40
N GLU A 191 3.30 -0.60 20.89
CA GLU A 191 4.05 -0.77 22.13
C GLU A 191 5.55 -0.54 21.97
N TYR A 192 6.06 -0.40 20.74
CA TYR A 192 7.47 -0.21 20.45
C TYR A 192 7.78 1.23 20.05
N SER A 193 8.86 1.80 20.58
CA SER A 193 9.35 3.10 20.11
C SER A 193 10.03 2.97 18.75
N GLU A 194 9.96 4.02 17.91
CA GLU A 194 10.71 4.04 16.64
C GLU A 194 12.20 3.85 16.84
N LYS A 195 12.75 4.47 17.90
CA LYS A 195 14.17 4.37 18.24
C LYS A 195 14.58 2.91 18.51
N ASP A 196 13.76 2.13 19.19
CA ASP A 196 14.06 0.73 19.49
C ASP A 196 13.88 -0.13 18.25
N LEU A 197 12.87 0.12 17.42
CA LEU A 197 12.69 -0.56 16.16
C LEU A 197 13.85 -0.29 15.17
N LEU A 198 14.36 0.94 15.13
CA LEU A 198 15.51 1.30 14.29
C LEU A 198 16.81 0.62 14.72
N LYS A 199 17.00 0.38 16.02
CA LYS A 199 18.19 -0.33 16.55
C LYS A 199 18.22 -1.81 16.17
N GLU A 200 17.07 -2.42 15.95
CA GLU A 200 16.96 -3.82 15.59
C GLU A 200 17.55 -4.10 14.19
N LYS A 201 18.39 -5.13 14.07
CA LYS A 201 19.08 -5.47 12.83
C LYS A 201 18.29 -6.49 11.99
N ASN A 202 17.03 -6.16 11.70
CA ASN A 202 16.14 -6.97 10.86
C ASN A 202 15.22 -6.07 10.02
N ILE A 203 14.81 -6.56 8.86
CA ILE A 203 13.96 -5.82 7.92
C ILE A 203 12.55 -5.63 8.46
N LEU A 204 12.03 -6.60 9.21
CA LEU A 204 10.69 -6.52 9.79
C LEU A 204 10.54 -5.28 10.68
N SER A 205 11.50 -5.03 11.59
CA SER A 205 11.46 -3.84 12.45
C SER A 205 11.58 -2.54 11.67
N LYS A 206 12.32 -2.53 10.55
CA LYS A 206 12.40 -1.36 9.65
C LYS A 206 11.04 -1.06 9.00
N ILE A 207 10.35 -2.10 8.55
CA ILE A 207 8.99 -1.93 7.98
C ILE A 207 7.99 -1.51 9.05
N MET A 208 8.10 -2.01 10.28
CA MET A 208 7.28 -1.52 11.41
C MET A 208 7.44 -0.02 11.66
N VAL A 209 8.65 0.55 11.46
CA VAL A 209 8.86 2.01 11.56
C VAL A 209 8.12 2.75 10.44
N ILE A 210 8.15 2.21 9.21
CA ILE A 210 7.41 2.76 8.08
C ILE A 210 5.90 2.76 8.36
N GLU A 211 5.37 1.65 8.85
CA GLU A 211 3.95 1.49 9.20
C GLU A 211 3.46 2.45 10.31
N LYS A 212 4.36 2.87 11.20
CA LYS A 212 4.04 3.86 12.26
C LYS A 212 3.96 5.30 11.76
N SER A 213 4.42 5.59 10.54
CA SER A 213 4.42 6.95 9.99
C SER A 213 3.00 7.47 9.78
N LYS A 214 2.69 8.64 10.33
CA LYS A 214 1.35 9.24 10.29
C LYS A 214 1.19 10.24 9.14
N THR A 215 2.31 10.74 8.59
CA THR A 215 2.33 11.69 7.49
C THR A 215 3.31 11.23 6.42
N ILE A 216 3.14 11.74 5.19
CA ILE A 216 4.06 11.45 4.08
C ILE A 216 5.46 11.96 4.37
N GLU A 217 5.57 13.11 5.01
CA GLU A 217 6.86 13.69 5.39
C GLU A 217 7.58 12.81 6.40
N GLU A 218 6.87 12.36 7.44
CA GLU A 218 7.39 11.41 8.42
C GLU A 218 7.81 10.08 7.77
N LEU A 219 6.98 9.56 6.85
CA LEU A 219 7.29 8.38 6.06
C LEU A 219 8.58 8.54 5.26
N LYS A 220 8.72 9.62 4.49
CA LYS A 220 9.93 9.91 3.70
C LYS A 220 11.17 10.00 4.59
N ASN A 221 11.04 10.70 5.72
CA ASN A 221 12.13 10.83 6.70
C ASN A 221 12.50 9.47 7.32
N ASN A 222 11.53 8.64 7.65
CA ASN A 222 11.77 7.32 8.21
C ASN A 222 12.42 6.38 7.20
N VAL A 223 11.98 6.39 5.94
CA VAL A 223 12.64 5.63 4.87
C VAL A 223 14.09 6.04 4.71
N GLU A 224 14.38 7.34 4.70
CA GLU A 224 15.75 7.84 4.57
C GLU A 224 16.64 7.41 5.73
N LYS A 225 16.15 7.51 6.97
CA LYS A 225 16.85 6.99 8.17
C LYS A 225 17.14 5.50 8.08
N ILE A 226 16.15 4.71 7.62
CA ILE A 226 16.28 3.26 7.46
C ILE A 226 17.36 2.94 6.42
N VAL A 227 17.33 3.57 5.26
CA VAL A 227 18.32 3.35 4.20
C VAL A 227 19.72 3.73 4.69
N GLN A 228 19.87 4.87 5.36
CA GLN A 228 21.15 5.29 5.93
C GLN A 228 21.66 4.28 6.98
N GLU A 229 20.79 3.84 7.88
CA GLU A 229 21.16 2.87 8.92
C GLU A 229 21.62 1.55 8.32
N VAL A 230 20.88 1.01 7.34
CA VAL A 230 21.23 -0.24 6.66
C VAL A 230 22.54 -0.11 5.87
N CYS A 231 22.83 1.05 5.28
CA CYS A 231 24.08 1.32 4.60
C CYS A 231 25.27 1.39 5.58
N ILE A 232 25.11 2.11 6.73
CA ILE A 232 26.16 2.22 7.74
C ILE A 232 26.45 0.87 8.40
N SER A 233 25.40 0.09 8.66
CA SER A 233 25.49 -1.23 9.28
C SER A 233 25.75 -2.35 8.25
N ASN A 234 26.56 -2.08 7.24
CA ASN A 234 26.74 -2.92 6.04
C ASN A 234 27.04 -4.40 6.31
N ASN A 235 27.76 -4.69 7.42
CA ASN A 235 28.10 -6.07 7.81
C ASN A 235 26.98 -6.82 8.54
N GLU A 236 25.91 -6.16 8.93
CA GLU A 236 24.79 -6.75 9.68
C GLU A 236 23.61 -7.14 8.79
N TYR A 237 23.60 -6.64 7.56
CA TYR A 237 22.62 -6.97 6.54
C TYR A 237 23.30 -7.60 5.32
N ASP A 238 22.90 -8.80 4.98
CA ASP A 238 23.38 -9.43 3.75
C ASP A 238 22.68 -8.89 2.50
N ASN A 239 23.18 -9.30 1.32
CA ASN A 239 22.64 -8.83 0.05
C ASN A 239 21.17 -9.24 -0.17
N GLU A 240 20.74 -10.38 0.36
CA GLU A 240 19.34 -10.83 0.25
C GLU A 240 18.42 -9.94 1.08
N GLN A 241 18.83 -9.55 2.30
CA GLN A 241 18.08 -8.64 3.15
C GLN A 241 17.98 -7.24 2.54
N LYS A 242 19.08 -6.71 2.00
CA LYS A 242 19.07 -5.43 1.29
C LYS A 242 18.16 -5.46 0.07
N LYS A 243 18.22 -6.51 -0.73
CA LYS A 243 17.34 -6.73 -1.88
C LYS A 243 15.87 -6.86 -1.46
N LEU A 244 15.60 -7.55 -0.36
CA LEU A 244 14.26 -7.65 0.21
C LEU A 244 13.72 -6.27 0.59
N LEU A 245 14.53 -5.43 1.28
CA LEU A 245 14.15 -4.07 1.64
C LEU A 245 13.84 -3.23 0.39
N ILE A 246 14.70 -3.25 -0.62
CA ILE A 246 14.51 -2.54 -1.89
C ILE A 246 13.17 -2.93 -2.53
N ASN A 247 12.92 -4.23 -2.69
CA ASN A 247 11.69 -4.73 -3.30
C ASN A 247 10.43 -4.29 -2.53
N ILE A 248 10.52 -4.23 -1.19
CA ILE A 248 9.42 -3.77 -0.35
C ILE A 248 9.21 -2.26 -0.54
N LEU A 249 10.27 -1.46 -0.51
CA LEU A 249 10.19 -0.02 -0.73
C LEU A 249 9.58 0.30 -2.11
N GLU A 250 10.00 -0.41 -3.16
CA GLU A 250 9.40 -0.27 -4.48
C GLU A 250 7.91 -0.64 -4.49
N TYR A 251 7.57 -1.77 -3.92
CA TYR A 251 6.20 -2.26 -3.94
C TYR A 251 5.24 -1.39 -3.13
N THR A 252 5.69 -0.92 -1.95
CA THR A 252 4.85 -0.17 -1.01
C THR A 252 4.81 1.33 -1.32
N LEU A 253 5.92 1.91 -1.78
CA LEU A 253 6.10 3.35 -1.88
C LEU A 253 6.13 3.92 -3.30
N ASN A 254 5.90 3.08 -4.32
CA ASN A 254 6.00 3.45 -5.74
C ASN A 254 5.16 4.69 -6.16
N ASN A 255 4.10 5.02 -5.42
CA ASN A 255 3.25 6.18 -5.71
C ASN A 255 3.44 7.35 -4.72
N ILE A 256 4.30 7.18 -3.69
CA ILE A 256 4.51 8.18 -2.63
C ILE A 256 5.89 8.83 -2.75
N ILE A 257 6.88 8.02 -3.08
CA ILE A 257 8.26 8.45 -3.26
C ILE A 257 8.57 8.43 -4.74
N ASP A 258 9.22 9.49 -5.22
CA ASP A 258 9.63 9.59 -6.61
C ASP A 258 10.49 8.38 -7.00
N LYS A 259 10.25 7.86 -8.20
CA LYS A 259 11.00 6.69 -8.73
C LYS A 259 12.51 6.93 -8.71
N ASP A 260 12.93 8.16 -8.97
CA ASP A 260 14.34 8.56 -8.94
C ASP A 260 14.93 8.43 -7.53
N LYS A 261 14.14 8.72 -6.50
CA LYS A 261 14.57 8.57 -5.11
C LYS A 261 14.64 7.10 -4.69
N ILE A 262 13.73 6.26 -5.18
CA ILE A 262 13.78 4.81 -4.96
C ILE A 262 15.03 4.22 -5.63
N GLU A 263 15.37 4.68 -6.84
CA GLU A 263 16.57 4.25 -7.54
C GLU A 263 17.84 4.68 -6.79
N GLU A 264 17.88 5.91 -6.24
CA GLU A 264 18.95 6.37 -5.34
C GLU A 264 19.11 5.44 -4.12
N TYR A 265 18.00 5.01 -3.51
CA TYR A 265 18.05 4.09 -2.38
C TYR A 265 18.58 2.71 -2.76
N LYS A 266 18.20 2.18 -3.92
CA LYS A 266 18.78 0.93 -4.44
C LYS A 266 20.28 1.01 -4.52
N LEU A 267 20.79 2.09 -5.13
CA LEU A 267 22.22 2.30 -5.29
C LEU A 267 22.97 2.35 -3.98
N LYS A 268 22.43 3.08 -3.00
CA LYS A 268 23.01 3.16 -1.67
C LYS A 268 23.06 1.79 -0.98
N LEU A 269 22.05 0.96 -1.18
CA LEU A 269 21.94 -0.37 -0.54
C LEU A 269 22.77 -1.45 -1.25
N GLU A 270 22.93 -1.38 -2.57
CA GLU A 270 23.71 -2.34 -3.37
C GLU A 270 25.23 -2.12 -3.31
N GLY A 271 25.68 -0.93 -2.83
CA GLY A 271 27.08 -0.59 -2.60
C GLY A 271 27.77 0.12 -3.76
N GLU A 272 28.88 0.79 -3.42
CA GLU A 272 29.55 1.82 -4.24
C GLU A 272 30.17 1.38 -5.59
N LYS A 273 30.27 0.10 -5.91
CA LYS A 273 31.00 -0.34 -7.10
C LYS A 273 30.41 0.12 -8.43
N ASN A 274 29.18 0.60 -8.44
CA ASN A 274 28.50 1.11 -9.65
C ASN A 274 27.95 2.53 -9.50
N MET A 275 28.24 3.23 -8.43
CA MET A 275 27.60 4.51 -8.08
C MET A 275 27.79 5.60 -9.15
N LEU A 276 28.97 5.73 -9.75
CA LEU A 276 29.22 6.74 -10.80
C LEU A 276 28.45 6.45 -12.10
N ALA A 277 28.44 5.18 -12.55
CA ALA A 277 27.74 4.81 -13.79
C ALA A 277 26.23 4.96 -13.67
N VAL A 278 25.69 4.82 -12.47
CA VAL A 278 24.25 4.89 -12.21
C VAL A 278 23.81 6.33 -11.88
N PHE A 279 24.64 7.15 -11.25
CA PHE A 279 24.42 8.61 -11.20
C PHE A 279 24.26 9.18 -12.62
N ASP A 280 25.13 8.79 -13.54
CA ASP A 280 25.02 9.18 -14.95
C ASP A 280 23.74 8.65 -15.62
N MET A 281 23.29 7.46 -15.25
CA MET A 281 22.06 6.86 -15.78
C MET A 281 20.81 7.55 -15.23
N VAL A 282 20.76 7.83 -13.92
CA VAL A 282 19.66 8.58 -13.26
C VAL A 282 19.58 10.02 -13.76
N GLU A 283 20.71 10.69 -13.89
CA GLU A 283 20.81 12.05 -14.47
C GLU A 283 20.32 12.08 -15.92
N ARG A 284 20.70 11.07 -16.71
CA ARG A 284 20.27 10.90 -18.10
C ARG A 284 18.77 10.64 -18.19
N GLU A 285 18.23 9.84 -17.30
CA GLU A 285 16.80 9.53 -17.27
C GLU A 285 15.95 10.74 -16.78
N LYS A 286 16.41 11.48 -15.78
CA LYS A 286 15.81 12.77 -15.37
C LYS A 286 15.76 13.74 -16.55
N ARG A 287 16.85 13.88 -17.26
CA ARG A 287 16.93 14.73 -18.46
C ARG A 287 15.96 14.27 -19.55
N ASN A 288 15.87 12.97 -19.78
CA ASN A 288 14.95 12.40 -20.77
C ASN A 288 13.49 12.62 -20.38
N ARG A 289 13.13 12.45 -19.11
CA ARG A 289 11.76 12.74 -18.63
C ARG A 289 11.41 14.22 -18.75
N TYR A 290 12.34 15.10 -18.40
CA TYR A 290 12.16 16.54 -18.59
C TYR A 290 11.94 16.89 -20.07
N ILE A 291 12.78 16.38 -20.97
CA ILE A 291 12.66 16.58 -22.41
C ILE A 291 11.33 16.05 -22.96
N ASN A 292 10.92 14.85 -22.52
CA ASN A 292 9.64 14.26 -22.94
C ASN A 292 8.45 15.05 -22.40
N GLY A 293 8.47 15.48 -21.14
CA GLY A 293 7.44 16.34 -20.57
C GLY A 293 7.31 17.69 -21.29
N VAL A 294 8.44 18.30 -21.63
CA VAL A 294 8.46 19.54 -22.44
C VAL A 294 7.88 19.29 -23.85
N LYS A 295 8.27 18.18 -24.52
CA LYS A 295 7.74 17.82 -25.84
C LYS A 295 6.23 17.58 -25.81
N GLU A 296 5.74 16.84 -24.82
CA GLU A 296 4.31 16.60 -24.64
C GLU A 296 3.55 17.89 -24.33
N GLY A 297 4.10 18.75 -23.48
CA GLY A 297 3.54 20.07 -23.17
C GLY A 297 3.44 20.98 -24.41
N ILE A 298 4.50 21.03 -25.22
CA ILE A 298 4.52 21.79 -26.47
C ILE A 298 3.51 21.19 -27.46
N ALA A 299 3.47 19.87 -27.64
CA ALA A 299 2.56 19.21 -28.55
C ALA A 299 1.09 19.46 -28.17
N LYS A 300 0.77 19.38 -26.89
CA LYS A 300 -0.56 19.67 -26.36
C LYS A 300 -0.93 21.14 -26.52
N GLY A 301 -0.04 22.05 -26.11
CA GLY A 301 -0.26 23.51 -26.25
C GLY A 301 -0.44 23.95 -27.70
N THR A 302 0.37 23.39 -28.62
CA THR A 302 0.22 23.67 -30.07
C THR A 302 -1.12 23.17 -30.60
N LYS A 303 -1.52 21.94 -30.20
CA LYS A 303 -2.82 21.37 -30.63
C LYS A 303 -4.00 22.20 -30.14
N ASP A 304 -3.97 22.56 -28.84
CA ASP A 304 -5.03 23.37 -28.23
C ASP A 304 -5.09 24.79 -28.86
N GLY A 305 -3.93 25.42 -29.06
CA GLY A 305 -3.83 26.71 -29.72
C GLY A 305 -4.34 26.72 -31.20
N ILE A 306 -4.05 25.64 -31.95
CA ILE A 306 -4.59 25.49 -33.32
C ILE A 306 -6.12 25.34 -33.31
N ILE A 307 -6.66 24.59 -32.35
CA ILE A 307 -8.12 24.39 -32.22
C ILE A 307 -8.80 25.72 -31.87
N GLU A 308 -8.24 26.42 -30.89
CA GLU A 308 -8.77 27.73 -30.45
C GLU A 308 -8.68 28.79 -31.54
N GLY A 309 -7.51 28.91 -32.17
CA GLY A 309 -7.31 29.85 -33.30
C GLY A 309 -8.23 29.56 -34.49
N LYS A 310 -8.46 28.27 -34.83
CA LYS A 310 -9.45 27.93 -35.88
C LYS A 310 -10.88 28.31 -35.50
N LYS A 311 -11.25 28.17 -34.21
CA LYS A 311 -12.58 28.51 -33.69
C LYS A 311 -12.80 30.05 -33.73
N GLU A 312 -11.79 30.79 -33.29
CA GLU A 312 -11.84 32.26 -33.34
C GLU A 312 -11.86 32.78 -34.76
N GLY A 313 -10.92 32.33 -35.61
CA GLY A 313 -10.89 32.77 -37.03
C GLY A 313 -12.16 32.43 -37.78
N LYS A 314 -12.81 31.28 -37.51
CA LYS A 314 -14.14 30.96 -38.09
C LYS A 314 -15.23 31.90 -37.60
N LYS A 315 -15.18 32.34 -36.33
CA LYS A 315 -16.15 33.28 -35.74
C LYS A 315 -15.97 34.68 -36.30
N GLU A 316 -14.72 35.12 -36.43
CA GLU A 316 -14.40 36.44 -37.03
C GLU A 316 -14.73 36.50 -38.52
N GLY A 317 -14.29 35.50 -39.29
CA GLY A 317 -14.61 35.42 -40.74
C GLY A 317 -16.11 35.37 -41.01
N LYS A 318 -16.90 34.71 -40.13
CA LYS A 318 -18.35 34.75 -40.23
C LYS A 318 -18.92 36.13 -39.96
N LYS A 319 -18.39 36.87 -38.99
CA LYS A 319 -18.80 38.24 -38.68
C LYS A 319 -18.45 39.21 -39.83
N GLU A 320 -17.25 39.11 -40.39
CA GLU A 320 -16.80 39.91 -41.51
C GLU A 320 -17.64 39.62 -42.78
N GLY A 321 -17.89 38.33 -43.05
CA GLY A 321 -18.76 37.93 -44.16
C GLY A 321 -20.18 38.54 -44.06
N ILE A 322 -20.77 38.53 -42.85
CA ILE A 322 -22.07 39.15 -42.59
C ILE A 322 -22.01 40.67 -42.84
N LYS A 323 -20.96 41.36 -42.40
CA LYS A 323 -20.77 42.81 -42.64
C LYS A 323 -20.64 43.13 -44.12
N MET A 324 -19.84 42.34 -44.86
CA MET A 324 -19.72 42.51 -46.34
C MET A 324 -21.05 42.31 -47.06
N ILE A 325 -21.85 41.33 -46.64
CA ILE A 325 -23.18 41.15 -47.24
C ILE A 325 -24.08 42.31 -46.91
N ALA A 326 -24.09 42.77 -45.65
CA ALA A 326 -24.84 43.95 -45.24
C ALA A 326 -24.46 45.22 -46.08
N GLN A 327 -23.14 45.43 -46.29
CA GLN A 327 -22.62 46.54 -47.06
C GLN A 327 -23.06 46.52 -48.54
N LYS A 328 -23.00 45.34 -49.17
CA LYS A 328 -23.54 45.15 -50.54
C LYS A 328 -25.05 45.39 -50.63
N MET A 329 -25.81 44.96 -49.60
CA MET A 329 -27.26 45.23 -49.59
C MET A 329 -27.57 46.69 -49.40
N ILE A 330 -26.76 47.45 -48.66
CA ILE A 330 -26.86 48.90 -48.56
C ILE A 330 -26.58 49.57 -49.91
N GLU A 331 -25.49 49.17 -50.61
CA GLU A 331 -25.14 49.64 -51.93
C GLU A 331 -26.27 49.43 -53.02
N MET A 332 -27.01 48.33 -52.84
CA MET A 332 -28.16 47.98 -53.69
C MET A 332 -29.47 48.71 -53.31
N ASN A 333 -29.41 49.62 -52.34
CA ASN A 333 -30.56 50.37 -51.80
C ASN A 333 -31.69 49.49 -51.25
N ILE A 334 -31.34 48.33 -50.64
CA ILE A 334 -32.32 47.48 -50.00
C ILE A 334 -32.77 48.14 -48.67
N ASP A 335 -34.04 47.95 -48.37
CA ASP A 335 -34.64 48.47 -47.13
C ASP A 335 -33.92 48.00 -45.87
N LYS A 336 -33.71 48.89 -44.88
CA LYS A 336 -32.96 48.68 -43.66
C LYS A 336 -33.53 47.52 -42.84
N ASP A 337 -34.86 47.41 -42.80
CA ASP A 337 -35.48 46.33 -41.98
C ASP A 337 -35.26 44.95 -42.60
N ILE A 338 -35.13 44.90 -43.95
CA ILE A 338 -34.79 43.66 -44.66
C ILE A 338 -33.32 43.29 -44.39
N ILE A 339 -32.42 44.26 -44.39
CA ILE A 339 -30.99 44.03 -44.08
C ILE A 339 -30.83 43.48 -42.64
N ILE A 340 -31.53 44.08 -41.66
CA ILE A 340 -31.54 43.61 -40.28
C ILE A 340 -31.99 42.15 -40.20
N LYS A 341 -33.11 41.83 -40.85
CA LYS A 341 -33.66 40.47 -40.86
C LYS A 341 -32.75 39.45 -41.58
N ALA A 342 -32.07 39.85 -42.64
CA ALA A 342 -31.21 38.96 -43.43
C ALA A 342 -29.84 38.71 -42.78
N THR A 343 -29.29 39.71 -42.10
CA THR A 343 -27.92 39.67 -41.56
C THR A 343 -27.85 39.43 -40.04
N GLY A 344 -28.92 39.73 -39.31
CA GLY A 344 -28.97 39.70 -37.86
C GLY A 344 -28.18 40.82 -37.18
N LEU A 345 -27.68 41.79 -37.94
CA LEU A 345 -27.03 43.00 -37.41
C LEU A 345 -28.08 43.97 -36.85
N ASN A 346 -27.74 44.71 -35.82
CA ASN A 346 -28.62 45.70 -35.25
C ASN A 346 -28.58 47.02 -36.10
N ALA A 347 -29.54 47.93 -35.84
CA ALA A 347 -29.67 49.19 -36.60
C ALA A 347 -28.44 50.13 -36.54
N GLU A 348 -27.73 50.10 -35.40
CA GLU A 348 -26.50 50.90 -35.21
C GLU A 348 -25.30 50.32 -35.97
N GLU A 349 -25.21 48.98 -36.04
CA GLU A 349 -24.16 48.27 -36.77
C GLU A 349 -24.31 48.51 -38.27
N ILE A 350 -25.54 48.54 -38.77
CA ILE A 350 -25.81 48.89 -40.20
C ILE A 350 -25.49 50.35 -40.51
N GLU A 351 -25.79 51.26 -39.60
CA GLU A 351 -25.47 52.67 -39.77
C GLU A 351 -23.97 52.96 -39.87
N LYS A 352 -23.16 52.19 -39.18
CA LYS A 352 -21.67 52.20 -39.18
C LYS A 352 -21.08 51.63 -40.49
N LEU A 353 -21.86 50.96 -41.32
CA LEU A 353 -21.41 50.33 -42.55
C LEU A 353 -21.75 51.17 -43.79
N LYS A 354 -22.52 52.29 -43.64
CA LYS A 354 -22.76 53.28 -44.66
C LYS A 354 -21.51 54.14 -44.89
#